data_5ceeb1f65437525ae8d846b4469f3b27
#
_entry.id   5ceeb1f65437525ae8d846b4469f3b27
#
_cell.length_a   1.000
_cell.length_b   1.000
_cell.length_c   1.000
_cell.angle_alpha   90.00
_cell.angle_beta   90.00
_cell.angle_gamma   90.00
#
_symmetry.space_group_name_H-M   'P 1'
#
loop_
_entity.id
_entity.type
_entity.pdbx_description
1 polymer ?
#
loop_
_entity_poly.entity_id
_entity_poly.type
_entity_poly.pdbx_seq_one_letter_code
_entity_poly.pdbx_strand_id
1 'polypeptide(L)'
;MLTSSKLLAHSMWLEKTGYGYDLSYGEKGSVDLYNPERVSTILGYNSKKETTDIHILRYTLEDKKGLARIYTKENYSLLYAELDNKYWFNTKDEKWHNVPAGSDIKNIVEEGQSYKSTKHIVKWEKYMLNPIGQKVEIVPLQNPTSLKEGDFLEVQLYIDGKLMPAKEARIAMNSNPYIDHELTYLETNKNIKIKISKSGLQLVNAKYKQKVDDKKVVWYSFTLTFNTK
;
A
#
# COMPACT_ATOMS: atom_id res chain seq x y z
N MET A 1 1.40 24.27 12.19
CA MET A 1 1.10 23.81 10.82
C MET A 1 2.00 22.61 10.52
N LEU A 2 1.45 21.42 10.44
CA LEU A 2 2.22 20.22 10.08
C LEU A 2 2.33 20.22 8.56
N THR A 3 3.50 20.57 8.04
CA THR A 3 3.84 20.36 6.65
C THR A 3 3.82 18.86 6.39
N SER A 4 2.83 18.39 5.64
CA SER A 4 2.77 16.99 5.23
C SER A 4 3.99 16.69 4.37
N SER A 5 4.89 15.88 4.87
CA SER A 5 6.04 15.42 4.10
C SER A 5 5.53 14.68 2.84
N LYS A 6 5.83 15.22 1.67
CA LYS A 6 5.48 14.65 0.35
C LYS A 6 5.88 13.18 0.19
N LEU A 7 6.87 12.74 0.96
CA LEU A 7 7.41 11.38 0.91
C LEU A 7 6.43 10.27 1.26
N LEU A 8 5.47 10.56 2.12
CA LEU A 8 4.49 9.60 2.59
C LEU A 8 3.17 9.65 1.80
N ALA A 9 3.08 10.52 0.80
CA ALA A 9 1.84 10.76 0.07
C ALA A 9 1.52 9.62 -0.92
N HIS A 10 2.52 9.14 -1.69
CA HIS A 10 2.31 8.14 -2.73
C HIS A 10 1.81 6.81 -2.19
N SER A 11 0.76 6.31 -2.82
CA SER A 11 0.20 4.98 -2.61
C SER A 11 0.60 4.06 -3.75
N MET A 12 0.46 2.76 -3.53
CA MET A 12 0.61 1.74 -4.55
C MET A 12 -0.70 0.95 -4.63
N TRP A 13 -1.14 0.62 -5.85
CA TRP A 13 -2.36 -0.17 -6.04
C TRP A 13 -2.27 -1.01 -7.30
N LEU A 14 -3.12 -2.03 -7.36
CA LEU A 14 -3.30 -2.85 -8.55
C LEU A 14 -4.59 -2.48 -9.25
N GLU A 15 -4.50 -2.28 -10.54
CA GLU A 15 -5.63 -1.93 -11.40
C GLU A 15 -5.78 -2.93 -12.52
N LYS A 16 -7.00 -3.43 -12.72
CA LYS A 16 -7.29 -4.41 -13.76
C LYS A 16 -7.20 -3.77 -15.14
N THR A 17 -6.49 -4.41 -16.04
CA THR A 17 -6.38 -4.08 -17.46
C THR A 17 -6.97 -5.18 -18.32
N GLY A 18 -7.00 -5.01 -19.66
CA GLY A 18 -7.45 -6.04 -20.58
C GLY A 18 -6.65 -7.36 -20.55
N TYR A 19 -5.43 -7.33 -20.02
CA TYR A 19 -4.49 -8.45 -20.04
C TYR A 19 -3.93 -8.84 -18.67
N GLY A 20 -4.43 -8.26 -17.59
CA GLY A 20 -3.92 -8.53 -16.25
C GLY A 20 -4.13 -7.36 -15.30
N TYR A 21 -3.07 -7.01 -14.56
CA TYR A 21 -3.11 -5.89 -13.61
C TYR A 21 -1.86 -5.03 -13.74
N ASP A 22 -2.06 -3.72 -13.82
CA ASP A 22 -0.96 -2.76 -13.70
C ASP A 22 -0.72 -2.46 -12.22
N LEU A 23 0.54 -2.50 -11.81
CA LEU A 23 0.97 -2.04 -10.51
C LEU A 23 1.22 -0.54 -10.60
N SER A 24 0.25 0.22 -10.16
CA SER A 24 0.25 1.69 -10.20
C SER A 24 0.86 2.27 -8.94
N TYR A 25 1.48 3.43 -9.07
CA TYR A 25 2.13 4.19 -8.02
C TYR A 25 1.81 5.66 -8.20
N GLY A 26 1.40 6.36 -7.14
CA GLY A 26 1.05 7.77 -7.28
C GLY A 26 0.28 8.35 -6.10
N GLU A 27 -0.21 9.57 -6.28
CA GLU A 27 -1.04 10.26 -5.31
C GLU A 27 -2.04 11.20 -6.00
N LYS A 28 -3.13 11.53 -5.34
CA LYS A 28 -4.07 12.60 -5.73
C LYS A 28 -4.53 12.51 -7.20
N GLY A 29 -4.84 11.30 -7.66
CA GLY A 29 -5.34 11.10 -9.02
C GLY A 29 -4.26 11.05 -10.10
N SER A 30 -2.99 11.16 -9.77
CA SER A 30 -1.88 10.97 -10.72
C SER A 30 -1.27 9.57 -10.60
N VAL A 31 -0.82 9.03 -11.72
CA VAL A 31 -0.01 7.82 -11.79
C VAL A 31 1.41 8.23 -12.18
N ASP A 32 2.37 7.94 -11.31
CA ASP A 32 3.76 8.25 -11.53
C ASP A 32 4.53 7.04 -12.03
N LEU A 33 5.47 7.27 -12.92
CA LEU A 33 6.42 6.26 -13.32
C LEU A 33 7.43 6.02 -12.20
N TYR A 34 7.74 4.76 -11.95
CA TYR A 34 8.72 4.34 -10.95
C TYR A 34 9.71 3.34 -11.55
N ASN A 35 10.77 2.98 -10.83
CA ASN A 35 11.65 1.92 -11.28
C ASN A 35 11.01 0.54 -10.99
N PRO A 36 10.52 -0.20 -12.00
CA PRO A 36 9.82 -1.46 -11.82
C PRO A 36 10.71 -2.60 -11.30
N GLU A 37 12.04 -2.47 -11.41
CA GLU A 37 13.00 -3.44 -10.84
C GLU A 37 12.99 -3.44 -9.30
N ARG A 38 12.39 -2.41 -8.69
CA ARG A 38 12.24 -2.32 -7.24
C ARG A 38 11.03 -3.08 -6.70
N VAL A 39 10.21 -3.66 -7.57
CA VAL A 39 9.14 -4.57 -7.15
C VAL A 39 9.80 -5.86 -6.67
N SER A 40 9.84 -6.05 -5.36
CA SER A 40 10.56 -7.12 -4.68
C SER A 40 9.77 -8.41 -4.59
N THR A 41 8.45 -8.30 -4.46
CA THR A 41 7.57 -9.45 -4.26
C THR A 41 6.28 -9.27 -5.03
N ILE A 42 5.83 -10.34 -5.70
CA ILE A 42 4.47 -10.46 -6.25
C ILE A 42 3.98 -11.88 -6.01
N LEU A 43 2.81 -12.00 -5.36
CA LEU A 43 2.18 -13.27 -5.04
C LEU A 43 0.72 -13.26 -5.46
N GLY A 44 0.26 -14.38 -5.99
CA GLY A 44 -1.14 -14.68 -6.17
C GLY A 44 -1.62 -15.70 -5.17
N TYR A 45 -2.81 -15.52 -4.64
CA TYR A 45 -3.46 -16.45 -3.73
C TYR A 45 -4.72 -17.00 -4.39
N ASN A 46 -4.83 -18.32 -4.46
CA ASN A 46 -6.04 -18.98 -4.94
C ASN A 46 -7.13 -19.05 -3.84
N SER A 47 -8.26 -19.67 -4.13
CA SER A 47 -9.39 -19.83 -3.20
C SER A 47 -9.06 -20.65 -1.94
N LYS A 48 -7.97 -21.44 -1.97
CA LYS A 48 -7.50 -22.25 -0.83
C LYS A 48 -6.40 -21.55 -0.01
N LYS A 49 -6.08 -20.28 -0.32
CA LYS A 49 -4.94 -19.54 0.25
C LYS A 49 -3.57 -20.14 -0.12
N GLU A 50 -3.49 -20.93 -1.16
CA GLU A 50 -2.20 -21.41 -1.69
C GLU A 50 -1.58 -20.29 -2.51
N THR A 51 -0.28 -20.06 -2.33
CA THR A 51 0.46 -19.02 -3.03
C THR A 51 1.15 -19.57 -4.27
N THR A 52 1.18 -18.76 -5.31
CA THR A 52 1.94 -19.01 -6.53
C THR A 52 2.67 -17.74 -6.92
N ASP A 53 3.92 -17.89 -7.32
CA ASP A 53 4.66 -16.79 -7.93
C ASP A 53 4.01 -16.40 -9.25
N ILE A 54 3.93 -15.12 -9.50
CA ILE A 54 3.29 -14.58 -10.69
C ILE A 54 4.34 -14.01 -11.62
N HIS A 55 4.16 -14.22 -12.92
CA HIS A 55 4.98 -13.56 -13.92
C HIS A 55 4.67 -12.06 -13.96
N ILE A 56 5.73 -11.28 -13.77
CA ILE A 56 5.69 -9.84 -13.88
C ILE A 56 6.43 -9.42 -15.16
N LEU A 57 5.84 -8.54 -15.92
CA LEU A 57 6.50 -7.82 -17.00
C LEU A 57 6.85 -6.43 -16.49
N ARG A 58 8.14 -6.10 -16.58
CA ARG A 58 8.67 -4.80 -16.21
C ARG A 58 8.93 -4.01 -17.48
N TYR A 59 8.19 -2.92 -17.64
CA TYR A 59 8.40 -1.99 -18.75
C TYR A 59 9.23 -0.82 -18.25
N THR A 60 10.45 -0.73 -18.71
CA THR A 60 11.34 0.40 -18.41
C THR A 60 11.37 1.34 -19.60
N LEU A 61 11.03 2.57 -19.35
CA LEU A 61 11.22 3.70 -20.26
C LEU A 61 12.57 4.37 -19.97
N GLU A 62 12.75 5.62 -20.40
CA GLU A 62 13.95 6.41 -20.10
C GLU A 62 14.17 6.55 -18.59
N ASP A 63 15.43 6.75 -18.17
CA ASP A 63 15.84 6.97 -16.78
C ASP A 63 15.45 5.86 -15.78
N LYS A 64 15.34 4.62 -16.22
CA LYS A 64 14.91 3.47 -15.39
C LYS A 64 13.53 3.64 -14.78
N LYS A 65 12.71 4.54 -15.30
CA LYS A 65 11.32 4.72 -14.91
C LYS A 65 10.40 3.92 -15.83
N GLY A 66 9.34 3.37 -15.29
CA GLY A 66 8.40 2.56 -16.05
C GLY A 66 7.26 2.07 -15.19
N LEU A 67 6.69 0.94 -15.58
CA LEU A 67 5.56 0.28 -14.93
C LEU A 67 5.85 -1.21 -14.80
N ALA A 68 5.25 -1.82 -13.78
CA ALA A 68 5.19 -3.26 -13.66
C ALA A 68 3.77 -3.74 -13.99
N ARG A 69 3.66 -4.77 -14.84
CA ARG A 69 2.39 -5.39 -15.20
C ARG A 69 2.41 -6.85 -14.82
N ILE A 70 1.35 -7.29 -14.17
CA ILE A 70 1.10 -8.67 -13.79
C ILE A 70 0.24 -9.31 -14.87
N TYR A 71 0.73 -10.38 -15.49
CA TYR A 71 -0.06 -11.23 -16.38
C TYR A 71 -0.58 -12.42 -15.58
N THR A 72 -1.89 -12.56 -15.53
CA THR A 72 -2.51 -13.69 -14.85
C THR A 72 -3.23 -14.55 -15.87
N LYS A 73 -2.83 -15.82 -15.97
CA LYS A 73 -3.59 -16.87 -16.66
C LYS A 73 -4.47 -17.67 -15.69
N GLU A 74 -4.27 -17.50 -14.40
CA GLU A 74 -4.89 -18.27 -13.33
C GLU A 74 -5.98 -17.47 -12.60
N ASN A 75 -6.91 -18.19 -11.99
CA ASN A 75 -7.98 -17.60 -11.17
C ASN A 75 -7.45 -17.29 -9.77
N TYR A 76 -6.82 -16.14 -9.59
CA TYR A 76 -6.46 -15.65 -8.27
C TYR A 76 -7.67 -15.04 -7.56
N SER A 77 -7.74 -15.26 -6.26
CA SER A 77 -8.70 -14.57 -5.40
C SER A 77 -8.13 -13.28 -4.84
N LEU A 78 -6.81 -13.26 -4.65
CA LEU A 78 -6.09 -12.10 -4.10
C LEU A 78 -4.71 -11.98 -4.74
N LEU A 79 -4.30 -10.77 -5.00
CA LEU A 79 -2.96 -10.41 -5.45
C LEU A 79 -2.27 -9.56 -4.38
N TYR A 80 -0.97 -9.79 -4.20
CA TYR A 80 -0.10 -9.01 -3.33
C TYR A 80 1.13 -8.56 -4.10
N ALA A 81 1.55 -7.32 -3.89
CA ALA A 81 2.80 -6.80 -4.42
C ALA A 81 3.50 -5.93 -3.39
N GLU A 82 4.84 -5.96 -3.41
CA GLU A 82 5.70 -5.15 -2.56
C GLU A 82 6.75 -4.43 -3.40
N LEU A 83 6.99 -3.17 -3.07
CA LEU A 83 7.98 -2.28 -3.65
C LEU A 83 8.99 -1.85 -2.59
N ASP A 84 10.26 -2.10 -2.81
CA ASP A 84 11.35 -1.44 -2.10
C ASP A 84 11.35 0.05 -2.46
N ASN A 85 10.88 0.90 -1.53
CA ASN A 85 10.79 2.35 -1.73
C ASN A 85 12.06 3.08 -1.29
N LYS A 86 13.20 2.37 -1.25
CA LYS A 86 14.56 2.87 -0.97
C LYS A 86 14.79 3.35 0.46
N TYR A 87 16.03 3.76 0.71
CA TYR A 87 16.48 4.35 1.95
C TYR A 87 16.32 5.88 1.91
N TRP A 88 15.88 6.46 3.01
CA TRP A 88 15.57 7.87 3.10
C TRP A 88 16.18 8.49 4.35
N PHE A 89 16.52 9.78 4.24
CA PHE A 89 16.98 10.62 5.32
C PHE A 89 16.08 11.83 5.45
N ASN A 90 15.67 12.15 6.66
CA ASN A 90 15.03 13.41 7.01
C ASN A 90 16.01 14.28 7.80
N THR A 91 16.17 15.53 7.41
CA THR A 91 17.12 16.46 8.02
C THR A 91 16.40 17.55 8.83
N LYS A 92 17.12 18.27 9.69
CA LYS A 92 16.57 19.32 10.58
C LYS A 92 15.85 20.44 9.84
N ASP A 93 16.19 20.70 8.59
CA ASP A 93 15.52 21.65 7.70
C ASP A 93 14.33 21.04 6.95
N GLU A 94 13.82 19.90 7.44
CA GLU A 94 12.65 19.16 6.93
C GLU A 94 12.80 18.68 5.48
N LYS A 95 14.04 18.55 4.99
CA LYS A 95 14.30 17.98 3.66
C LYS A 95 14.44 16.48 3.71
N TRP A 96 13.94 15.85 2.67
CA TRP A 96 14.00 14.43 2.47
C TRP A 96 14.97 14.07 1.34
N HIS A 97 15.92 13.21 1.65
CA HIS A 97 16.94 12.75 0.71
C HIS A 97 16.78 11.26 0.47
N ASN A 98 16.67 10.87 -0.79
CA ASN A 98 16.64 9.47 -1.20
C ASN A 98 18.00 9.09 -1.80
N VAL A 99 18.89 8.63 -0.94
CA VAL A 99 20.25 8.21 -1.28
C VAL A 99 20.58 6.89 -0.59
N PRO A 100 21.62 6.16 -1.01
CA PRO A 100 22.01 4.90 -0.35
C PRO A 100 22.24 5.07 1.15
N ALA A 101 21.97 4.01 1.92
CA ALA A 101 22.34 3.95 3.33
C ALA A 101 23.84 4.20 3.52
N GLY A 102 24.22 4.96 4.55
CA GLY A 102 25.61 5.34 4.81
C GLY A 102 26.12 6.55 4.01
N SER A 103 25.26 7.22 3.22
CA SER A 103 25.62 8.49 2.58
C SER A 103 25.90 9.57 3.61
N ASP A 104 26.88 10.45 3.32
CA ASP A 104 27.26 11.57 4.21
C ASP A 104 26.21 12.69 4.16
N ILE A 105 25.11 12.50 4.90
CA ILE A 105 24.05 13.49 5.09
C ILE A 105 24.21 14.13 6.47
N LYS A 106 24.26 15.46 6.51
CA LYS A 106 24.39 16.21 7.77
C LYS A 106 23.02 16.52 8.38
N ASN A 107 23.01 16.71 9.69
CA ASN A 107 21.81 17.13 10.45
C ASN A 107 20.62 16.15 10.33
N ILE A 108 20.89 14.85 10.27
CA ILE A 108 19.86 13.81 10.21
C ILE A 108 19.02 13.82 11.49
N VAL A 109 17.70 13.87 11.32
CA VAL A 109 16.70 13.70 12.38
C VAL A 109 16.20 12.24 12.41
N GLU A 110 15.86 11.72 11.23
CA GLU A 110 15.44 10.32 11.05
C GLU A 110 16.03 9.76 9.75
N GLU A 111 16.33 8.48 9.76
CA GLU A 111 16.75 7.75 8.57
C GLU A 111 16.20 6.33 8.57
N GLY A 112 16.04 5.75 7.40
CA GLY A 112 15.65 4.35 7.32
C GLY A 112 15.12 3.87 5.98
N GLN A 113 14.75 2.60 5.96
CA GLN A 113 14.18 1.94 4.81
C GLN A 113 12.68 2.23 4.71
N SER A 114 12.19 2.40 3.49
CA SER A 114 10.76 2.56 3.21
C SER A 114 10.26 1.42 2.31
N TYR A 115 9.13 0.85 2.66
CA TYR A 115 8.45 -0.19 1.89
C TYR A 115 7.03 0.25 1.53
N LYS A 116 6.60 -0.16 0.35
CA LYS A 116 5.21 -0.01 -0.07
C LYS A 116 4.66 -1.36 -0.48
N SER A 117 3.45 -1.66 -0.06
CA SER A 117 2.79 -2.89 -0.46
C SER A 117 1.32 -2.65 -0.81
N THR A 118 0.78 -3.52 -1.62
CA THR A 118 -0.63 -3.52 -1.96
C THR A 118 -1.19 -4.93 -1.93
N LYS A 119 -2.40 -5.02 -1.40
CA LYS A 119 -3.23 -6.22 -1.41
C LYS A 119 -4.49 -5.92 -2.21
N HIS A 120 -4.74 -6.67 -3.30
CA HIS A 120 -5.88 -6.47 -4.18
C HIS A 120 -6.81 -7.69 -4.14
N ILE A 121 -8.05 -7.46 -3.75
CA ILE A 121 -9.08 -8.51 -3.75
C ILE A 121 -9.69 -8.59 -5.14
N VAL A 122 -9.39 -9.68 -5.83
CA VAL A 122 -9.95 -10.02 -7.16
C VAL A 122 -11.32 -10.68 -7.00
N LYS A 123 -11.38 -11.65 -6.08
CA LYS A 123 -12.59 -12.39 -5.72
C LYS A 123 -12.57 -12.67 -4.23
N TRP A 124 -13.66 -12.37 -3.55
CA TRP A 124 -13.74 -12.57 -2.11
C TRP A 124 -13.69 -14.06 -1.71
N GLU A 125 -12.86 -14.34 -0.70
CA GLU A 125 -12.78 -15.64 -0.06
C GLU A 125 -12.70 -15.50 1.47
N LYS A 126 -13.26 -16.46 2.20
CA LYS A 126 -13.41 -16.39 3.66
C LYS A 126 -12.08 -16.26 4.43
N TYR A 127 -10.97 -16.77 3.87
CA TYR A 127 -9.67 -16.67 4.50
C TYR A 127 -9.17 -15.22 4.62
N MET A 128 -9.69 -14.30 3.81
CA MET A 128 -9.31 -12.89 3.82
C MET A 128 -9.80 -12.12 5.05
N LEU A 129 -10.65 -12.73 5.88
CA LEU A 129 -11.00 -12.24 7.22
C LEU A 129 -9.83 -12.31 8.21
N ASN A 130 -8.70 -12.89 7.81
CA ASN A 130 -7.50 -13.05 8.62
C ASN A 130 -6.28 -12.55 7.85
N PRO A 131 -5.18 -12.23 8.54
CA PRO A 131 -3.91 -11.94 7.90
C PRO A 131 -3.47 -13.07 6.97
N ILE A 132 -2.88 -12.68 5.85
CA ILE A 132 -2.32 -13.63 4.87
C ILE A 132 -0.85 -13.96 5.11
N GLY A 133 -0.21 -13.27 6.06
CA GLY A 133 1.17 -13.51 6.47
C GLY A 133 2.16 -12.47 5.96
N GLN A 134 1.70 -11.29 5.56
CA GLN A 134 2.57 -10.19 5.17
C GLN A 134 3.01 -9.36 6.40
N LYS A 135 4.10 -8.61 6.26
CA LYS A 135 4.67 -7.80 7.35
C LYS A 135 3.67 -6.82 7.93
N VAL A 136 2.96 -6.11 7.08
CA VAL A 136 1.89 -5.16 7.44
C VAL A 136 0.67 -5.42 6.58
N GLU A 137 -0.51 -5.42 7.18
CA GLU A 137 -1.74 -5.74 6.46
C GLU A 137 -2.95 -4.91 6.91
N ILE A 138 -3.80 -4.58 5.93
CA ILE A 138 -5.19 -4.19 6.16
C ILE A 138 -6.04 -5.43 5.96
N VAL A 139 -6.79 -5.81 6.98
CA VAL A 139 -7.66 -6.98 6.97
C VAL A 139 -9.12 -6.52 7.02
N PRO A 140 -9.93 -6.78 5.98
CA PRO A 140 -11.34 -6.47 6.00
C PRO A 140 -12.09 -7.45 6.92
N LEU A 141 -13.06 -6.95 7.68
CA LEU A 141 -13.87 -7.75 8.60
C LEU A 141 -15.17 -8.27 7.95
N GLN A 142 -15.38 -7.96 6.68
CA GLN A 142 -16.52 -8.39 5.86
C GLN A 142 -16.11 -8.43 4.39
N ASN A 143 -16.97 -8.97 3.54
CA ASN A 143 -16.75 -8.96 2.09
C ASN A 143 -16.83 -7.53 1.53
N PRO A 144 -15.72 -6.89 1.15
CA PRO A 144 -15.74 -5.52 0.67
C PRO A 144 -16.30 -5.40 -0.76
N THR A 145 -16.24 -6.47 -1.56
CA THR A 145 -16.72 -6.44 -2.96
C THR A 145 -18.25 -6.49 -3.08
N SER A 146 -18.95 -6.74 -1.98
CA SER A 146 -20.42 -6.69 -1.92
C SER A 146 -20.97 -5.33 -1.53
N LEU A 147 -20.12 -4.43 -1.06
CA LEU A 147 -20.49 -3.10 -0.60
C LEU A 147 -20.88 -2.19 -1.76
N LYS A 148 -21.69 -1.18 -1.43
CA LYS A 148 -22.18 -0.14 -2.34
C LYS A 148 -21.83 1.23 -1.80
N GLU A 149 -21.99 2.24 -2.64
CA GLU A 149 -21.91 3.64 -2.20
C GLU A 149 -22.81 3.89 -0.99
N GLY A 150 -22.25 4.53 0.03
CA GLY A 150 -22.91 4.82 1.31
C GLY A 150 -22.68 3.78 2.39
N ASP A 151 -22.31 2.53 2.05
CA ASP A 151 -22.01 1.48 3.01
C ASP A 151 -20.70 1.75 3.76
N PHE A 152 -20.48 1.02 4.85
CA PHE A 152 -19.25 1.08 5.62
C PHE A 152 -18.49 -0.23 5.52
N LEU A 153 -17.20 -0.12 5.19
CA LEU A 153 -16.21 -1.18 5.34
C LEU A 153 -15.59 -1.10 6.73
N GLU A 154 -15.56 -2.20 7.45
CA GLU A 154 -14.77 -2.34 8.69
C GLU A 154 -13.45 -3.08 8.38
N VAL A 155 -12.35 -2.53 8.88
CA VAL A 155 -11.01 -3.13 8.74
C VAL A 155 -10.25 -3.12 10.06
N GLN A 156 -9.26 -3.99 10.15
CA GLN A 156 -8.23 -3.98 11.18
C GLN A 156 -6.84 -3.91 10.54
N LEU A 157 -5.87 -3.36 11.28
CA LEU A 157 -4.48 -3.31 10.87
C LEU A 157 -3.66 -4.35 11.63
N TYR A 158 -2.79 -5.02 10.90
CA TYR A 158 -1.91 -6.04 11.46
C TYR A 158 -0.45 -5.74 11.13
N ILE A 159 0.44 -6.10 12.06
CA ILE A 159 1.87 -6.17 11.89
C ILE A 159 2.38 -7.52 12.38
N ASP A 160 3.18 -8.22 11.58
CA ASP A 160 3.68 -9.56 11.91
C ASP A 160 2.55 -10.52 12.36
N GLY A 161 1.39 -10.45 11.72
CA GLY A 161 0.20 -11.25 12.04
C GLY A 161 -0.49 -10.89 13.37
N LYS A 162 -0.07 -9.84 14.06
CA LYS A 162 -0.67 -9.35 15.31
C LYS A 162 -1.45 -8.06 15.06
N LEU A 163 -2.57 -7.91 15.76
CA LEU A 163 -3.35 -6.67 15.69
C LEU A 163 -2.49 -5.47 16.11
N MET A 164 -2.46 -4.45 15.26
CA MET A 164 -1.67 -3.24 15.49
C MET A 164 -2.33 -2.38 16.58
N PRO A 165 -1.58 -1.88 17.57
CA PRO A 165 -2.11 -0.96 18.56
C PRO A 165 -2.57 0.36 17.94
N ALA A 166 -3.62 0.94 18.50
CA ALA A 166 -4.34 2.10 17.95
C ALA A 166 -3.50 3.36 17.73
N LYS A 167 -2.40 3.54 18.47
CA LYS A 167 -1.59 4.76 18.43
C LYS A 167 -0.40 4.71 17.48
N GLU A 168 -0.14 3.56 16.87
CA GLU A 168 1.09 3.35 16.09
C GLU A 168 0.89 3.50 14.57
N ALA A 169 -0.33 3.38 14.09
CA ALA A 169 -0.63 3.51 12.67
C ALA A 169 -1.57 4.67 12.37
N ARG A 170 -1.40 5.25 11.18
CA ARG A 170 -2.30 6.25 10.62
C ARG A 170 -2.95 5.65 9.39
N ILE A 171 -4.25 5.79 9.27
CA ILE A 171 -4.99 5.45 8.05
C ILE A 171 -5.31 6.72 7.28
N ALA A 172 -4.95 6.70 6.02
CA ALA A 172 -5.44 7.63 5.04
C ALA A 172 -6.50 6.90 4.20
N MET A 173 -7.70 7.41 4.20
CA MET A 173 -8.79 6.83 3.44
C MET A 173 -8.90 7.58 2.12
N ASN A 174 -8.73 6.83 1.04
CA ASN A 174 -9.04 7.32 -0.29
C ASN A 174 -9.94 6.28 -0.96
N SER A 175 -11.18 6.62 -1.17
CA SER A 175 -12.14 5.69 -1.77
C SER A 175 -11.87 5.45 -3.26
N ASN A 176 -11.06 6.29 -3.90
CA ASN A 176 -10.70 6.14 -5.30
C ASN A 176 -9.32 6.79 -5.54
N PRO A 177 -8.34 6.07 -6.10
CA PRO A 177 -6.99 6.60 -6.33
C PRO A 177 -6.95 7.76 -7.34
N TYR A 178 -7.98 7.91 -8.17
CA TYR A 178 -8.06 8.94 -9.21
C TYR A 178 -8.84 10.20 -8.81
N ILE A 179 -9.43 10.22 -7.63
CA ILE A 179 -10.16 11.39 -7.14
C ILE A 179 -9.33 12.08 -6.07
N ASP A 180 -9.15 13.40 -6.22
CA ASP A 180 -8.48 14.20 -5.20
C ASP A 180 -9.41 14.33 -3.98
N HIS A 181 -9.11 13.58 -2.93
CA HIS A 181 -9.82 13.64 -1.66
C HIS A 181 -8.88 14.16 -0.59
N GLU A 182 -9.41 14.99 0.31
CA GLU A 182 -8.72 15.28 1.55
C GLU A 182 -8.45 13.98 2.31
N LEU A 183 -7.17 13.68 2.51
CA LEU A 183 -6.74 12.51 3.26
C LEU A 183 -7.08 12.75 4.74
N THR A 184 -8.15 12.13 5.20
CA THR A 184 -8.48 12.13 6.63
C THR A 184 -7.63 11.07 7.32
N TYR A 185 -6.69 11.51 8.13
CA TYR A 185 -5.92 10.62 8.99
C TYR A 185 -6.72 10.33 10.24
N LEU A 186 -7.08 9.06 10.43
CA LEU A 186 -7.70 8.60 11.66
C LEU A 186 -6.66 7.91 12.52
N GLU A 187 -6.57 8.30 13.80
CA GLU A 187 -5.94 7.45 14.80
C GLU A 187 -6.84 6.25 15.04
N THR A 188 -6.27 5.06 14.91
CA THR A 188 -7.05 3.83 14.84
C THR A 188 -7.34 3.25 16.22
N ASN A 189 -8.60 3.02 16.52
CA ASN A 189 -9.06 2.05 17.50
C ASN A 189 -9.04 0.63 16.86
N LYS A 190 -9.37 -0.40 17.60
CA LYS A 190 -9.30 -1.80 17.16
C LYS A 190 -9.98 -2.09 15.81
N ASN A 191 -11.11 -1.48 15.55
CA ASN A 191 -11.85 -1.57 14.29
C ASN A 191 -11.99 -0.17 13.69
N ILE A 192 -11.75 -0.07 12.38
CA ILE A 192 -11.80 1.18 11.64
C ILE A 192 -12.93 1.10 10.64
N LYS A 193 -13.83 2.07 10.69
CA LYS A 193 -14.96 2.20 9.76
C LYS A 193 -14.62 3.16 8.64
N ILE A 194 -14.79 2.71 7.41
CA ILE A 194 -14.48 3.44 6.20
C ILE A 194 -15.75 3.53 5.37
N LYS A 195 -16.21 4.74 5.08
CA LYS A 195 -17.38 4.94 4.21
C LYS A 195 -17.00 4.75 2.75
N ILE A 196 -17.75 3.94 2.02
CA ILE A 196 -17.64 3.84 0.56
C ILE A 196 -18.30 5.09 -0.05
N SER A 197 -17.52 5.98 -0.61
CA SER A 197 -18.00 7.26 -1.12
C SER A 197 -18.50 7.21 -2.56
N LYS A 198 -18.07 6.20 -3.32
CA LYS A 198 -18.43 6.00 -4.73
C LYS A 198 -18.21 4.55 -5.13
N SER A 199 -19.00 4.02 -6.07
CA SER A 199 -18.80 2.69 -6.65
C SER A 199 -17.52 2.61 -7.49
N GLY A 200 -17.02 1.40 -7.71
CA GLY A 200 -15.83 1.11 -8.52
C GLY A 200 -14.59 0.76 -7.69
N LEU A 201 -13.42 1.09 -8.20
CA LEU A 201 -12.14 0.79 -7.53
C LEU A 201 -12.02 1.58 -6.23
N GLN A 202 -11.83 0.86 -5.13
CA GLN A 202 -11.61 1.40 -3.80
C GLN A 202 -10.15 1.21 -3.40
N LEU A 203 -9.61 2.19 -2.68
CA LEU A 203 -8.27 2.15 -2.11
C LEU A 203 -8.34 2.58 -0.64
N VAL A 204 -7.92 1.69 0.24
CA VAL A 204 -7.65 2.00 1.65
C VAL A 204 -6.15 2.01 1.83
N ASN A 205 -5.60 3.11 2.32
CA ASN A 205 -4.16 3.25 2.56
C ASN A 205 -3.89 3.40 4.05
N ALA A 206 -2.98 2.62 4.57
CA ALA A 206 -2.47 2.75 5.92
C ALA A 206 -0.97 3.00 5.91
N LYS A 207 -0.50 3.71 6.93
CA LYS A 207 0.92 4.03 7.13
C LYS A 207 1.32 3.68 8.54
N TYR A 208 2.47 3.04 8.63
CA TYR A 208 3.07 2.66 9.91
C TYR A 208 4.54 3.05 9.91
N LYS A 209 5.01 3.62 11.02
CA LYS A 209 6.41 3.93 11.26
C LYS A 209 6.90 3.10 12.43
N GLN A 210 7.76 2.14 12.15
CA GLN A 210 8.42 1.32 13.15
C GLN A 210 9.71 2.01 13.61
N LYS A 211 9.81 2.33 14.88
CA LYS A 211 11.04 2.83 15.47
C LYS A 211 11.99 1.67 15.72
N VAL A 212 13.24 1.78 15.24
CA VAL A 212 14.30 0.80 15.43
C VAL A 212 15.24 1.27 16.54
N ASP A 213 15.66 2.56 16.47
CA ASP A 213 16.41 3.26 17.50
C ASP A 213 16.04 4.74 17.51
N ASP A 214 16.86 5.61 18.11
CA ASP A 214 16.53 7.04 18.26
C ASP A 214 16.43 7.79 16.94
N LYS A 215 17.12 7.35 15.90
CA LYS A 215 17.10 7.96 14.56
C LYS A 215 16.65 7.00 13.47
N LYS A 216 16.83 5.70 13.69
CA LYS A 216 16.50 4.70 12.66
C LYS A 216 15.06 4.26 12.76
N VAL A 217 14.40 4.29 11.62
CA VAL A 217 12.99 3.90 11.46
C VAL A 217 12.80 3.06 10.20
N VAL A 218 11.72 2.31 10.17
CA VAL A 218 11.22 1.68 8.95
C VAL A 218 9.82 2.23 8.67
N TRP A 219 9.62 2.74 7.46
CA TRP A 219 8.33 3.25 7.02
C TRP A 219 7.61 2.23 6.15
N TYR A 220 6.38 1.94 6.50
CA TYR A 220 5.48 1.13 5.70
C TYR A 220 4.31 1.97 5.20
N SER A 221 4.04 1.88 3.90
CA SER A 221 2.80 2.35 3.30
C SER A 221 2.14 1.15 2.63
N PHE A 222 0.97 0.77 3.07
CA PHE A 222 0.31 -0.44 2.61
C PHE A 222 -1.16 -0.19 2.29
N THR A 223 -1.62 -0.82 1.24
CA THR A 223 -2.96 -0.58 0.72
C THR A 223 -3.77 -1.86 0.63
N LEU A 224 -5.08 -1.72 0.77
CA LEU A 224 -6.07 -2.70 0.36
C LEU A 224 -6.89 -2.10 -0.77
N THR A 225 -6.96 -2.82 -1.90
CA THR A 225 -7.75 -2.42 -3.05
C THR A 225 -8.77 -3.50 -3.43
N PHE A 226 -9.92 -3.07 -3.91
CA PHE A 226 -11.02 -3.92 -4.34
C PHE A 226 -12.00 -3.12 -5.18
N ASN A 227 -12.89 -3.79 -5.93
CA ASN A 227 -13.97 -3.12 -6.65
C ASN A 227 -15.29 -3.34 -5.91
N THR A 228 -16.06 -2.28 -5.76
CA THR A 228 -17.45 -2.30 -5.28
C THR A 228 -18.44 -2.35 -6.45
N LYS A 229 -19.67 -2.73 -6.14
CA LYS A 229 -20.78 -2.75 -7.11
C LYS A 229 -21.27 -1.36 -7.46
#